data_988cdfbf0ec74c17f392f9f92172c3f4
#
_entry.id   988cdfbf0ec74c17f392f9f92172c3f4
#
_cell.length_a   1.000
_cell.length_b   1.000
_cell.length_c   1.000
_cell.angle_alpha   90.00
_cell.angle_beta   90.00
_cell.angle_gamma   90.00
#
_symmetry.space_group_name_H-M   'P 1'
#
loop_
_entity.id
_entity.type
_entity.pdbx_description
1 polymer ?
#
loop_
_entity_poly.entity_id
_entity_poly.type
_entity_poly.pdbx_seq_one_letter_code
_entity_poly.pdbx_strand_id
1 'polypeptide(L)'
;EHSRRYLHMISAFLDAGYIVAADDHVGHGKTAMVNDVWGDWGDKGPHTMMEDEHTLKAIVCEKYPDLPYFLFGHSMGSFITRDFIAKYGDELTGATICGTTGIFRGAKEVGEKLKEVIDAGHGEESNPEFAGELMGWMCERCGEISIGNEWICADPYVQRDHAEDPFDAFTRPTSNRSIYDFIQMMEQIEGTKWADKVPIDLPIYNIAGDQDPVGEYGVGVYQVSNWLIQTGHTVTTKLYSGYRHE
;
A
#
# COMPACT_ATOMS: atom_id res chain seq x y z
N GLU A 1 -7.43 -0.02 3.53
CA GLU A 1 -7.97 0.48 4.80
C GLU A 1 -8.37 1.97 4.67
N HIS A 2 -8.48 2.72 5.77
CA HIS A 2 -8.96 4.09 5.77
C HIS A 2 -8.19 4.98 6.75
N SER A 3 -8.27 6.30 6.58
CA SER A 3 -7.48 7.31 7.31
C SER A 3 -7.63 7.26 8.84
N ARG A 4 -8.78 6.82 9.37
CA ARG A 4 -9.03 6.76 10.82
C ARG A 4 -8.15 5.75 11.57
N ARG A 5 -7.62 4.73 10.90
CA ARG A 5 -6.69 3.79 11.51
C ARG A 5 -5.33 4.42 11.85
N TYR A 6 -5.02 5.56 11.24
CA TYR A 6 -3.77 6.31 11.42
C TYR A 6 -3.87 7.48 12.40
N LEU A 7 -4.97 7.61 13.17
CA LEU A 7 -5.19 8.78 14.05
C LEU A 7 -4.08 8.97 15.10
N HIS A 8 -3.50 7.88 15.62
CA HIS A 8 -2.39 7.95 16.56
C HIS A 8 -1.13 8.56 15.93
N MET A 9 -0.81 8.17 14.69
CA MET A 9 0.31 8.72 13.93
C MET A 9 0.03 10.17 13.51
N ILE A 10 -1.18 10.45 13.03
CA ILE A 10 -1.62 11.81 12.67
C ILE A 10 -1.47 12.73 13.88
N SER A 11 -1.93 12.34 15.07
CA SER A 11 -1.79 13.13 16.29
C SER A 11 -0.33 13.40 16.63
N ALA A 12 0.55 12.41 16.49
CA ALA A 12 1.98 12.58 16.76
C ALA A 12 2.64 13.58 15.79
N PHE A 13 2.26 13.56 14.51
CA PHE A 13 2.74 14.57 13.55
C PHE A 13 2.19 15.98 13.82
N LEU A 14 0.91 16.09 14.18
CA LEU A 14 0.32 17.38 14.56
C LEU A 14 0.99 17.97 15.80
N ASP A 15 1.27 17.15 16.82
CA ASP A 15 1.99 17.56 18.03
C ASP A 15 3.44 17.98 17.72
N ALA A 16 4.04 17.43 16.69
CA ALA A 16 5.35 17.82 16.19
C ALA A 16 5.33 19.05 15.28
N GLY A 17 4.14 19.64 15.03
CA GLY A 17 3.97 20.87 14.26
C GLY A 17 3.81 20.69 12.76
N TYR A 18 3.55 19.46 12.30
CA TYR A 18 3.24 19.20 10.89
C TYR A 18 1.76 19.45 10.58
N ILE A 19 1.48 19.76 9.31
CA ILE A 19 0.15 19.64 8.72
C ILE A 19 0.05 18.23 8.18
N VAL A 20 -1.07 17.55 8.43
CA VAL A 20 -1.32 16.20 7.94
C VAL A 20 -2.55 16.21 7.06
N ALA A 21 -2.43 15.64 5.86
CA ALA A 21 -3.55 15.31 4.99
C ALA A 21 -3.60 13.80 4.82
N ALA A 22 -4.79 13.24 4.85
CA ALA A 22 -5.05 11.82 4.62
C ALA A 22 -6.45 11.69 4.01
N ASP A 23 -6.58 10.83 3.03
CA ASP A 23 -7.85 10.49 2.41
C ASP A 23 -8.34 9.09 2.83
N ASP A 24 -9.54 8.77 2.38
CA ASP A 24 -10.01 7.41 2.26
C ASP A 24 -10.06 7.11 0.77
N HIS A 25 -9.21 6.23 0.28
CA HIS A 25 -9.06 5.92 -1.14
C HIS A 25 -10.37 5.48 -1.80
N VAL A 26 -10.46 5.60 -3.12
CA VAL A 26 -11.57 5.03 -3.89
C VAL A 26 -11.81 3.56 -3.48
N GLY A 27 -13.06 3.18 -3.29
CA GLY A 27 -13.43 1.85 -2.84
C GLY A 27 -13.16 1.55 -1.36
N HIS A 28 -12.69 2.52 -0.55
CA HIS A 28 -12.34 2.33 0.85
C HIS A 28 -13.00 3.37 1.76
N GLY A 29 -13.15 3.03 3.04
CA GLY A 29 -13.56 3.93 4.10
C GLY A 29 -14.85 4.71 3.81
N LYS A 30 -14.84 6.00 4.10
CA LYS A 30 -16.01 6.88 3.85
C LYS A 30 -16.24 7.15 2.37
N THR A 31 -15.22 7.12 1.54
CA THR A 31 -15.36 7.29 0.09
C THR A 31 -16.22 6.17 -0.48
N ALA A 32 -15.94 4.92 -0.11
CA ALA A 32 -16.77 3.79 -0.48
C ALA A 32 -18.18 3.88 0.08
N MET A 33 -18.32 4.27 1.35
CA MET A 33 -19.60 4.37 2.02
C MET A 33 -20.55 5.40 1.37
N VAL A 34 -20.03 6.54 0.92
CA VAL A 34 -20.83 7.59 0.28
C VAL A 34 -21.40 7.13 -1.06
N ASN A 35 -20.64 6.34 -1.80
CA ASN A 35 -20.99 5.88 -3.14
C ASN A 35 -21.59 4.47 -3.14
N ASP A 36 -21.56 3.77 -2.00
CA ASP A 36 -21.87 2.34 -1.84
C ASP A 36 -21.10 1.45 -2.83
N VAL A 37 -19.84 1.82 -3.06
CA VAL A 37 -18.92 1.12 -3.98
C VAL A 37 -17.69 0.71 -3.19
N TRP A 38 -17.58 -0.57 -2.86
CA TRP A 38 -16.51 -1.13 -2.05
C TRP A 38 -15.53 -1.96 -2.87
N GLY A 39 -14.23 -1.82 -2.57
CA GLY A 39 -13.18 -2.60 -3.20
C GLY A 39 -12.96 -2.28 -4.68
N ASP A 40 -13.57 -1.22 -5.20
CA ASP A 40 -13.38 -0.73 -6.56
C ASP A 40 -12.11 0.14 -6.64
N TRP A 41 -11.34 -0.02 -7.69
CA TRP A 41 -10.11 0.72 -7.95
C TRP A 41 -10.29 1.92 -8.87
N GLY A 42 -11.53 2.19 -9.28
CA GLY A 42 -11.88 3.32 -10.14
C GLY A 42 -11.55 3.10 -11.62
N ASP A 43 -11.63 4.16 -12.38
CA ASP A 43 -11.66 4.13 -13.85
C ASP A 43 -10.30 4.29 -14.54
N LYS A 44 -9.25 4.67 -13.78
CA LYS A 44 -7.87 4.80 -14.30
C LYS A 44 -7.02 3.54 -14.07
N GLY A 45 -7.65 2.44 -13.65
CA GLY A 45 -6.99 1.17 -13.38
C GLY A 45 -5.93 1.29 -12.28
N PRO A 46 -4.75 0.66 -12.45
CA PRO A 46 -3.73 0.56 -11.41
C PRO A 46 -3.18 1.91 -10.90
N HIS A 47 -3.39 3.00 -11.63
CA HIS A 47 -2.88 4.33 -11.26
C HIS A 47 -3.92 5.22 -10.56
N THR A 48 -5.17 4.79 -10.41
CA THR A 48 -6.24 5.65 -9.88
C THR A 48 -5.88 6.25 -8.52
N MET A 49 -5.48 5.42 -7.55
CA MET A 49 -5.16 5.89 -6.21
C MET A 49 -3.95 6.81 -6.19
N MET A 50 -2.93 6.54 -7.01
CA MET A 50 -1.75 7.41 -7.13
C MET A 50 -2.11 8.78 -7.70
N GLU A 51 -3.00 8.86 -8.69
CA GLU A 51 -3.50 10.12 -9.27
C GLU A 51 -4.38 10.89 -8.27
N ASP A 52 -5.13 10.18 -7.43
CA ASP A 52 -5.92 10.79 -6.37
C ASP A 52 -5.02 11.41 -5.31
N GLU A 53 -3.93 10.73 -4.92
CA GLU A 53 -2.90 11.29 -4.03
C GLU A 53 -2.21 12.53 -4.63
N HIS A 54 -1.94 12.54 -5.92
CA HIS A 54 -1.39 13.71 -6.60
C HIS A 54 -2.39 14.89 -6.59
N THR A 55 -3.68 14.60 -6.74
CA THR A 55 -4.75 15.58 -6.62
C THR A 55 -4.85 16.13 -5.18
N LEU A 56 -4.78 15.25 -4.17
CA LEU A 56 -4.76 15.65 -2.76
C LEU A 56 -3.57 16.57 -2.46
N LYS A 57 -2.37 16.19 -2.96
CA LYS A 57 -1.18 17.04 -2.84
C LYS A 57 -1.40 18.42 -3.45
N ALA A 58 -1.97 18.50 -4.65
CA ALA A 58 -2.23 19.79 -5.31
C ALA A 58 -3.14 20.69 -4.47
N ILE A 59 -4.22 20.13 -3.90
CA ILE A 59 -5.15 20.85 -3.00
C ILE A 59 -4.42 21.35 -1.74
N VAL A 60 -3.57 20.52 -1.15
CA VAL A 60 -2.81 20.90 0.06
C VAL A 60 -1.79 21.98 -0.26
N CYS A 61 -1.04 21.84 -1.36
CA CYS A 61 -0.04 22.84 -1.77
C CYS A 61 -0.66 24.19 -2.19
N GLU A 62 -1.87 24.19 -2.76
CA GLU A 62 -2.59 25.42 -3.02
C GLU A 62 -2.89 26.19 -1.72
N LYS A 63 -3.24 25.47 -0.67
CA LYS A 63 -3.54 26.04 0.65
C LYS A 63 -2.29 26.42 1.44
N TYR A 64 -1.19 25.72 1.23
CA TYR A 64 0.08 25.86 1.96
C TYR A 64 1.27 25.84 0.99
N PRO A 65 1.44 26.88 0.15
CA PRO A 65 2.31 26.84 -1.04
C PRO A 65 3.81 26.75 -0.74
N ASP A 66 4.26 27.23 0.41
CA ASP A 66 5.70 27.34 0.72
C ASP A 66 6.19 26.24 1.69
N LEU A 67 5.37 25.24 1.97
CA LEU A 67 5.75 24.18 2.88
C LEU A 67 6.35 22.96 2.14
N PRO A 68 7.38 22.31 2.72
CA PRO A 68 7.87 21.07 2.18
C PRO A 68 6.79 19.96 2.30
N TYR A 69 6.67 19.15 1.24
CA TYR A 69 5.70 18.06 1.19
C TYR A 69 6.41 16.71 1.28
N PHE A 70 5.99 15.89 2.23
CA PHE A 70 6.46 14.52 2.42
C PHE A 70 5.31 13.56 2.17
N LEU A 71 5.60 12.42 1.54
CA LEU A 71 4.64 11.35 1.33
C LEU A 71 4.96 10.16 2.23
N PHE A 72 3.94 9.65 2.92
CA PHE A 72 4.01 8.42 3.71
C PHE A 72 2.97 7.43 3.19
N GLY A 73 3.39 6.21 2.89
CA GLY A 73 2.48 5.13 2.54
C GLY A 73 2.81 3.84 3.26
N HIS A 74 1.76 3.21 3.81
CA HIS A 74 1.83 1.92 4.49
C HIS A 74 1.09 0.84 3.69
N SER A 75 1.64 -0.37 3.64
CA SER A 75 1.03 -1.52 2.96
C SER A 75 0.74 -1.22 1.48
N MET A 76 -0.51 -1.33 1.03
CA MET A 76 -0.95 -0.87 -0.29
C MET A 76 -0.52 0.59 -0.56
N GLY A 77 -0.61 1.47 0.44
CA GLY A 77 -0.11 2.83 0.36
C GLY A 77 1.39 2.92 0.08
N SER A 78 2.18 1.92 0.46
CA SER A 78 3.60 1.85 0.11
C SER A 78 3.82 1.58 -1.38
N PHE A 79 2.93 0.83 -2.02
CA PHE A 79 2.96 0.60 -3.47
C PHE A 79 2.50 1.85 -4.23
N ILE A 80 1.44 2.51 -3.74
CA ILE A 80 0.98 3.82 -4.26
C ILE A 80 2.10 4.86 -4.15
N THR A 81 2.82 4.92 -3.01
CA THR A 81 3.96 5.81 -2.84
C THR A 81 5.08 5.50 -3.84
N ARG A 82 5.37 4.24 -4.11
CA ARG A 82 6.39 3.84 -5.10
C ARG A 82 5.99 4.21 -6.52
N ASP A 83 4.71 4.09 -6.88
CA ASP A 83 4.20 4.57 -8.18
C ASP A 83 4.28 6.09 -8.26
N PHE A 84 3.87 6.79 -7.19
CA PHE A 84 3.93 8.25 -7.08
C PHE A 84 5.34 8.80 -7.26
N ILE A 85 6.33 8.28 -6.53
CA ILE A 85 7.70 8.80 -6.59
C ILE A 85 8.37 8.54 -7.94
N ALA A 86 7.94 7.54 -8.69
CA ALA A 86 8.42 7.28 -10.05
C ALA A 86 7.87 8.29 -11.07
N LYS A 87 6.72 8.91 -10.80
CA LYS A 87 6.06 9.84 -11.72
C LYS A 87 6.15 11.29 -11.26
N TYR A 88 6.01 11.54 -9.98
CA TYR A 88 5.89 12.86 -9.37
C TYR A 88 6.90 13.11 -8.23
N GLY A 89 7.93 12.29 -8.14
CA GLY A 89 8.91 12.36 -7.06
C GLY A 89 9.66 13.68 -6.98
N ASP A 90 9.86 14.38 -8.10
CA ASP A 90 10.48 15.73 -8.14
C ASP A 90 9.66 16.78 -7.37
N GLU A 91 8.41 16.51 -7.08
CA GLU A 91 7.52 17.40 -6.33
C GLU A 91 7.55 17.17 -4.81
N LEU A 92 8.35 16.22 -4.33
CA LEU A 92 8.44 15.83 -2.93
C LEU A 92 9.75 16.26 -2.27
N THR A 93 9.67 16.52 -0.97
CA THR A 93 10.85 16.74 -0.12
C THR A 93 11.42 15.42 0.42
N GLY A 94 10.61 14.38 0.48
CA GLY A 94 11.00 13.04 0.89
C GLY A 94 9.83 12.09 0.89
N ALA A 95 10.12 10.78 0.90
CA ALA A 95 9.11 9.72 0.92
C ALA A 95 9.43 8.65 1.97
N THR A 96 8.39 8.17 2.65
CA THR A 96 8.47 7.00 3.53
C THR A 96 7.65 5.87 2.96
N ILE A 97 8.30 4.74 2.75
CA ILE A 97 7.73 3.49 2.29
C ILE A 97 7.68 2.55 3.50
N CYS A 98 6.48 2.19 3.94
CA CYS A 98 6.27 1.39 5.15
C CYS A 98 5.55 0.08 4.84
N GLY A 99 6.05 -1.06 5.33
CA GLY A 99 5.41 -2.36 5.15
C GLY A 99 5.29 -2.79 3.67
N THR A 100 6.35 -2.56 2.89
CA THR A 100 6.41 -2.86 1.45
C THR A 100 7.05 -4.21 1.17
N THR A 101 6.90 -4.67 -0.08
CA THR A 101 7.69 -5.79 -0.63
C THR A 101 8.21 -5.47 -2.02
N GLY A 102 9.20 -6.20 -2.47
CA GLY A 102 9.70 -6.13 -3.85
C GLY A 102 8.77 -6.84 -4.81
N ILE A 103 8.95 -8.14 -4.96
CA ILE A 103 8.07 -9.01 -5.75
C ILE A 103 7.03 -9.61 -4.80
N PHE A 104 5.75 -9.43 -5.11
CA PHE A 104 4.69 -9.96 -4.27
C PHE A 104 4.45 -11.44 -4.59
N ARG A 105 4.54 -12.29 -3.56
CA ARG A 105 4.40 -13.75 -3.70
C ARG A 105 3.05 -14.12 -4.30
N GLY A 106 3.06 -14.86 -5.40
CA GLY A 106 1.86 -15.34 -6.10
C GLY A 106 1.18 -14.33 -7.03
N ALA A 107 1.63 -13.07 -7.06
CA ALA A 107 0.98 -12.03 -7.88
C ALA A 107 0.95 -12.37 -9.36
N LYS A 108 2.06 -12.85 -9.91
CA LYS A 108 2.15 -13.20 -11.33
C LYS A 108 1.18 -14.30 -11.72
N GLU A 109 1.17 -15.40 -10.97
CA GLU A 109 0.32 -16.57 -11.24
C GLU A 109 -1.17 -16.22 -11.12
N VAL A 110 -1.55 -15.44 -10.10
CA VAL A 110 -2.92 -14.96 -9.90
C VAL A 110 -3.29 -13.95 -10.99
N GLY A 111 -2.37 -13.06 -11.38
CA GLY A 111 -2.58 -12.09 -12.45
C GLY A 111 -2.86 -12.74 -13.82
N GLU A 112 -2.12 -13.81 -14.16
CA GLU A 112 -2.35 -14.57 -15.39
C GLU A 112 -3.76 -15.19 -15.41
N LYS A 113 -4.21 -15.82 -14.31
CA LYS A 113 -5.56 -16.37 -14.18
C LYS A 113 -6.66 -15.29 -14.25
N LEU A 114 -6.45 -14.17 -13.55
CA LEU A 114 -7.40 -13.05 -13.56
C LEU A 114 -7.55 -12.46 -14.95
N LYS A 115 -6.45 -12.34 -15.69
CA LYS A 115 -6.51 -11.86 -17.08
C LYS A 115 -7.41 -12.73 -17.95
N GLU A 116 -7.32 -14.05 -17.85
CA GLU A 116 -8.18 -14.98 -18.59
C GLU A 116 -9.66 -14.80 -18.24
N VAL A 117 -9.96 -14.63 -16.95
CA VAL A 117 -11.33 -14.41 -16.43
C VAL A 117 -11.90 -13.07 -16.91
N ILE A 118 -11.08 -12.02 -16.93
CA ILE A 118 -11.45 -10.68 -17.41
C ILE A 118 -11.68 -10.70 -18.93
N ASP A 119 -10.80 -11.35 -19.68
CA ASP A 119 -10.91 -11.48 -21.15
C ASP A 119 -12.18 -12.29 -21.54
N ALA A 120 -12.65 -13.19 -20.66
CA ALA A 120 -13.90 -13.93 -20.81
C ALA A 120 -15.16 -13.09 -20.44
N GLY A 121 -15.01 -11.84 -19.98
CA GLY A 121 -16.11 -10.93 -19.66
C GLY A 121 -16.55 -10.93 -18.19
N HIS A 122 -15.82 -11.59 -17.29
CA HIS A 122 -16.15 -11.72 -15.87
C HIS A 122 -15.35 -10.77 -14.96
N GLY A 123 -14.89 -9.63 -15.49
CA GLY A 123 -14.04 -8.69 -14.76
C GLY A 123 -14.74 -8.06 -13.54
N GLU A 124 -16.02 -7.75 -13.65
CA GLU A 124 -16.81 -7.11 -12.60
C GLU A 124 -17.37 -8.10 -11.55
N GLU A 125 -17.20 -9.39 -11.78
CA GLU A 125 -17.57 -10.41 -10.81
C GLU A 125 -16.52 -10.50 -9.71
N SER A 126 -16.92 -10.98 -8.53
CA SER A 126 -16.01 -11.25 -7.40
C SER A 126 -15.79 -12.73 -7.24
N ASN A 127 -14.53 -13.15 -7.21
CA ASN A 127 -14.15 -14.49 -6.82
C ASN A 127 -13.17 -14.45 -5.64
N PRO A 128 -13.61 -14.80 -4.42
CA PRO A 128 -12.77 -14.74 -3.22
C PRO A 128 -11.56 -15.71 -3.25
N GLU A 129 -11.55 -16.69 -4.16
CA GLU A 129 -10.43 -17.63 -4.30
C GLU A 129 -9.15 -16.89 -4.72
N PHE A 130 -9.25 -15.87 -5.61
CA PHE A 130 -8.09 -15.10 -6.04
C PHE A 130 -7.46 -14.29 -4.91
N ALA A 131 -8.29 -13.65 -4.06
CA ALA A 131 -7.80 -12.97 -2.87
C ALA A 131 -7.17 -13.97 -1.88
N GLY A 132 -7.77 -15.14 -1.72
CA GLY A 132 -7.25 -16.22 -0.89
C GLY A 132 -5.91 -16.75 -1.39
N GLU A 133 -5.73 -16.96 -2.69
CA GLU A 133 -4.45 -17.38 -3.28
C GLU A 133 -3.37 -16.31 -3.08
N LEU A 134 -3.75 -15.02 -3.20
CA LEU A 134 -2.81 -13.91 -3.11
C LEU A 134 -2.36 -13.62 -1.67
N MET A 135 -3.23 -13.79 -0.67
CA MET A 135 -3.01 -13.34 0.70
C MET A 135 -3.06 -14.45 1.76
N GLY A 136 -3.59 -15.62 1.44
CA GLY A 136 -3.82 -16.70 2.43
C GLY A 136 -2.57 -17.23 3.13
N TRP A 137 -1.40 -17.01 2.57
CA TRP A 137 -0.11 -17.42 3.14
C TRP A 137 0.41 -16.49 4.25
N MET A 138 -0.15 -15.29 4.41
CA MET A 138 0.38 -14.27 5.34
C MET A 138 0.41 -14.71 6.80
N CYS A 139 -0.47 -15.62 7.21
CA CYS A 139 -0.50 -16.17 8.55
C CYS A 139 0.43 -17.39 8.78
N GLU A 140 1.22 -17.84 7.79
CA GLU A 140 2.05 -19.06 7.91
C GLU A 140 2.97 -19.09 9.14
N ARG A 141 3.42 -17.93 9.65
CA ARG A 141 4.31 -17.82 10.82
C ARG A 141 3.65 -17.13 12.02
N CYS A 142 2.34 -16.97 12.03
CA CYS A 142 1.65 -16.23 13.10
C CYS A 142 1.38 -17.08 14.37
N GLY A 143 1.64 -18.37 14.34
CA GLY A 143 1.31 -19.29 15.42
C GLY A 143 -0.15 -19.75 15.36
N GLU A 144 -0.87 -19.70 16.48
CA GLU A 144 -2.28 -20.05 16.51
C GLU A 144 -3.11 -18.99 15.79
N ILE A 145 -3.95 -19.44 14.85
CA ILE A 145 -4.83 -18.58 14.05
C ILE A 145 -6.24 -18.67 14.62
N SER A 146 -6.81 -17.53 14.98
CA SER A 146 -8.16 -17.41 15.54
C SER A 146 -9.07 -16.50 14.72
N ILE A 147 -8.53 -15.44 14.10
CA ILE A 147 -9.28 -14.41 13.37
C ILE A 147 -8.95 -14.43 11.88
N GLY A 148 -7.71 -14.85 11.53
CA GLY A 148 -7.21 -14.90 10.16
C GLY A 148 -6.44 -13.64 9.73
N ASN A 149 -6.33 -12.63 10.60
CA ASN A 149 -5.55 -11.42 10.37
C ASN A 149 -4.43 -11.21 11.39
N GLU A 150 -3.99 -12.26 12.05
CA GLU A 150 -2.89 -12.23 13.02
C GLU A 150 -1.58 -11.72 12.43
N TRP A 151 -1.43 -11.80 11.11
CA TRP A 151 -0.26 -11.28 10.39
C TRP A 151 -0.13 -9.75 10.47
N ILE A 152 -1.24 -9.04 10.70
CA ILE A 152 -1.26 -7.56 10.71
C ILE A 152 -0.48 -7.02 11.91
N CYS A 153 -0.79 -7.50 13.12
CA CYS A 153 -0.18 -7.00 14.34
C CYS A 153 0.01 -8.13 15.36
N ALA A 154 0.98 -7.98 16.26
CA ALA A 154 1.13 -8.90 17.38
C ALA A 154 0.12 -8.65 18.52
N ASP A 155 -0.46 -7.44 18.58
CA ASP A 155 -1.46 -7.06 19.58
C ASP A 155 -2.85 -7.59 19.20
N PRO A 156 -3.46 -8.47 20.02
CA PRO A 156 -4.78 -9.03 19.74
C PRO A 156 -5.92 -7.99 19.74
N TYR A 157 -5.71 -6.83 20.38
CA TYR A 157 -6.69 -5.73 20.31
C TYR A 157 -6.68 -5.08 18.93
N VAL A 158 -5.51 -4.84 18.35
CA VAL A 158 -5.37 -4.31 16.99
C VAL A 158 -5.91 -5.29 15.96
N GLN A 159 -5.63 -6.59 16.11
CA GLN A 159 -6.17 -7.64 15.24
C GLN A 159 -7.70 -7.63 15.22
N ARG A 160 -8.32 -7.52 16.41
CA ARG A 160 -9.79 -7.51 16.54
C ARG A 160 -10.39 -6.22 16.01
N ASP A 161 -9.78 -5.06 16.33
CA ASP A 161 -10.22 -3.76 15.82
C ASP A 161 -10.23 -3.74 14.30
N HIS A 162 -9.18 -4.26 13.67
CA HIS A 162 -9.13 -4.41 12.21
C HIS A 162 -10.21 -5.36 11.67
N ALA A 163 -10.42 -6.51 12.31
CA ALA A 163 -11.38 -7.50 11.83
C ALA A 163 -12.84 -7.03 11.97
N GLU A 164 -13.15 -6.20 12.95
CA GLU A 164 -14.49 -5.70 13.26
C GLU A 164 -14.75 -4.31 12.66
N ASP A 165 -13.78 -3.68 12.00
CA ASP A 165 -13.92 -2.32 11.47
C ASP A 165 -14.88 -2.30 10.27
N PRO A 166 -16.05 -1.61 10.38
CA PRO A 166 -17.04 -1.56 9.31
C PRO A 166 -16.60 -0.72 8.09
N PHE A 167 -15.54 0.07 8.23
CA PHE A 167 -14.97 0.89 7.16
C PHE A 167 -13.82 0.21 6.44
N ASP A 168 -13.43 -0.98 6.88
CA ASP A 168 -12.38 -1.74 6.23
C ASP A 168 -12.95 -2.54 5.04
N ALA A 169 -12.35 -2.38 3.88
CA ALA A 169 -12.75 -3.09 2.67
C ALA A 169 -12.29 -4.55 2.63
N PHE A 170 -11.42 -4.98 3.55
CA PHE A 170 -10.82 -6.32 3.57
C PHE A 170 -11.84 -7.46 3.64
N THR A 171 -13.00 -7.22 4.26
CA THR A 171 -14.10 -8.18 4.38
C THR A 171 -15.13 -8.06 3.26
N ARG A 172 -14.96 -7.12 2.34
CA ARG A 172 -15.90 -6.85 1.26
C ARG A 172 -15.50 -7.59 -0.02
N PRO A 173 -16.48 -8.00 -0.82
CA PRO A 173 -16.19 -8.56 -2.13
C PRO A 173 -15.45 -7.54 -3.01
N THR A 174 -14.31 -7.96 -3.56
CA THR A 174 -13.53 -7.16 -4.50
C THR A 174 -13.67 -7.78 -5.88
N SER A 175 -13.87 -6.97 -6.92
CA SER A 175 -14.01 -7.47 -8.29
C SER A 175 -12.70 -8.10 -8.80
N ASN A 176 -12.81 -9.02 -9.74
CA ASN A 176 -11.66 -9.63 -10.40
C ASN A 176 -10.78 -8.55 -11.05
N ARG A 177 -11.37 -7.51 -11.61
CA ARG A 177 -10.66 -6.37 -12.20
C ARG A 177 -9.87 -5.60 -11.15
N SER A 178 -10.44 -5.30 -10.00
CA SER A 178 -9.74 -4.55 -8.94
C SER A 178 -8.56 -5.34 -8.37
N ILE A 179 -8.69 -6.66 -8.21
CA ILE A 179 -7.55 -7.51 -7.81
C ILE A 179 -6.47 -7.50 -8.91
N TYR A 180 -6.88 -7.54 -10.18
CA TYR A 180 -5.95 -7.47 -11.30
C TYR A 180 -5.23 -6.13 -11.36
N ASP A 181 -5.94 -5.00 -11.17
CA ASP A 181 -5.34 -3.66 -11.14
C ASP A 181 -4.35 -3.51 -9.97
N PHE A 182 -4.65 -4.11 -8.81
CA PHE A 182 -3.69 -4.19 -7.70
C PHE A 182 -2.41 -4.93 -8.09
N ILE A 183 -2.53 -6.07 -8.76
CA ILE A 183 -1.37 -6.83 -9.25
C ILE A 183 -0.59 -6.03 -10.29
N GLN A 184 -1.29 -5.38 -11.23
CA GLN A 184 -0.66 -4.55 -12.25
C GLN A 184 0.11 -3.36 -11.65
N MET A 185 -0.42 -2.74 -10.58
CA MET A 185 0.30 -1.69 -9.84
C MET A 185 1.61 -2.25 -9.26
N MET A 186 1.57 -3.43 -8.63
CA MET A 186 2.77 -4.03 -8.06
C MET A 186 3.83 -4.35 -9.12
N GLU A 187 3.42 -4.94 -10.26
CA GLU A 187 4.34 -5.28 -11.37
C GLU A 187 5.03 -4.04 -11.98
N GLN A 188 4.33 -2.90 -12.04
CA GLN A 188 4.88 -1.65 -12.61
C GLN A 188 5.94 -1.00 -11.76
N ILE A 189 5.96 -1.29 -10.46
CA ILE A 189 6.91 -0.75 -9.49
C ILE A 189 8.02 -1.74 -9.11
N GLU A 190 8.26 -2.75 -9.94
CA GLU A 190 9.32 -3.75 -9.73
C GLU A 190 10.63 -3.41 -10.45
N GLY A 191 11.72 -3.84 -9.82
CA GLY A 191 13.05 -3.85 -10.43
C GLY A 191 13.71 -2.48 -10.58
N THR A 192 14.90 -2.50 -11.16
CA THR A 192 15.68 -1.28 -11.43
C THR A 192 15.03 -0.37 -12.48
N LYS A 193 14.20 -0.91 -13.37
CA LYS A 193 13.45 -0.09 -14.35
C LYS A 193 12.45 0.86 -13.71
N TRP A 194 11.87 0.46 -12.58
CA TRP A 194 11.07 1.35 -11.77
C TRP A 194 11.97 2.35 -11.03
N ALA A 195 13.01 1.86 -10.36
CA ALA A 195 13.93 2.68 -9.58
C ALA A 195 14.60 3.78 -10.43
N ASP A 196 14.95 3.52 -11.69
CA ASP A 196 15.50 4.51 -12.63
C ASP A 196 14.58 5.71 -12.91
N LYS A 197 13.28 5.59 -12.62
CA LYS A 197 12.31 6.68 -12.79
C LYS A 197 12.21 7.59 -11.57
N VAL A 198 12.69 7.13 -10.42
CA VAL A 198 12.65 7.89 -9.16
C VAL A 198 13.72 8.98 -9.21
N PRO A 199 13.45 10.22 -8.76
CA PRO A 199 14.47 11.27 -8.69
C PRO A 199 15.63 10.86 -7.78
N ILE A 200 16.85 10.99 -8.30
CA ILE A 200 18.06 10.47 -7.66
C ILE A 200 18.35 11.08 -6.28
N ASP A 201 17.95 12.33 -6.09
CA ASP A 201 18.20 13.10 -4.86
C ASP A 201 17.01 13.04 -3.87
N LEU A 202 15.94 12.31 -4.19
CA LEU A 202 14.79 12.17 -3.29
C LEU A 202 15.17 11.35 -2.06
N PRO A 203 15.09 11.90 -0.83
CA PRO A 203 15.31 11.15 0.39
C PRO A 203 14.22 10.09 0.58
N ILE A 204 14.65 8.82 0.71
CA ILE A 204 13.73 7.69 0.88
C ILE A 204 14.01 6.99 2.21
N TYR A 205 12.95 6.80 3.00
CA TYR A 205 12.98 6.00 4.22
C TYR A 205 12.10 4.76 4.03
N ASN A 206 12.72 3.58 3.98
CA ASN A 206 12.05 2.30 3.78
C ASN A 206 12.03 1.51 5.10
N ILE A 207 10.83 1.27 5.66
CA ILE A 207 10.67 0.70 7.00
C ILE A 207 9.64 -0.43 7.01
N ALA A 208 9.84 -1.40 7.90
CA ALA A 208 8.88 -2.48 8.16
C ALA A 208 9.18 -3.17 9.50
N GLY A 209 8.28 -4.01 9.97
CA GLY A 209 8.56 -4.98 11.00
C GLY A 209 9.41 -6.16 10.47
N ASP A 210 10.26 -6.75 11.30
CA ASP A 210 11.02 -7.96 10.92
C ASP A 210 10.16 -9.23 10.92
N GLN A 211 8.94 -9.14 11.49
CA GLN A 211 7.93 -10.19 11.48
C GLN A 211 6.80 -9.92 10.48
N ASP A 212 6.95 -8.92 9.61
CA ASP A 212 5.99 -8.59 8.57
C ASP A 212 6.03 -9.60 7.41
N PRO A 213 4.97 -10.40 7.19
CA PRO A 213 4.92 -11.35 6.08
C PRO A 213 4.83 -10.66 4.72
N VAL A 214 4.21 -9.48 4.61
CA VAL A 214 4.11 -8.73 3.35
C VAL A 214 5.49 -8.44 2.79
N GLY A 215 6.41 -8.00 3.65
CA GLY A 215 7.81 -7.79 3.30
C GLY A 215 8.66 -9.08 3.28
N GLU A 216 8.03 -10.26 3.32
CA GLU A 216 8.72 -11.56 3.43
C GLU A 216 9.77 -11.55 4.54
N TYR A 217 9.37 -11.03 5.72
CA TYR A 217 10.23 -10.96 6.91
C TYR A 217 11.54 -10.17 6.65
N GLY A 218 11.42 -9.09 5.87
CA GLY A 218 12.49 -8.19 5.49
C GLY A 218 13.13 -8.45 4.13
N VAL A 219 13.00 -9.63 3.54
CA VAL A 219 13.60 -9.97 2.23
C VAL A 219 13.09 -9.03 1.15
N GLY A 220 11.78 -8.86 1.03
CA GLY A 220 11.15 -7.97 0.05
C GLY A 220 11.44 -6.49 0.31
N VAL A 221 11.55 -6.09 1.59
CA VAL A 221 11.91 -4.72 1.98
C VAL A 221 13.32 -4.37 1.49
N TYR A 222 14.31 -5.24 1.75
CA TYR A 222 15.66 -5.04 1.24
C TYR A 222 15.75 -5.16 -0.28
N GLN A 223 14.89 -5.94 -0.92
CA GLN A 223 14.84 -6.02 -2.37
C GLN A 223 14.50 -4.65 -2.99
N VAL A 224 13.50 -3.94 -2.46
CA VAL A 224 13.15 -2.58 -2.89
C VAL A 224 14.31 -1.62 -2.69
N SER A 225 14.93 -1.64 -1.51
CA SER A 225 16.09 -0.80 -1.22
C SER A 225 17.27 -1.10 -2.15
N ASN A 226 17.52 -2.38 -2.46
CA ASN A 226 18.58 -2.78 -3.37
C ASN A 226 18.34 -2.29 -4.80
N TRP A 227 17.12 -2.29 -5.31
CA TRP A 227 16.82 -1.72 -6.63
C TRP A 227 17.16 -0.23 -6.69
N LEU A 228 16.78 0.53 -5.67
CA LEU A 228 17.11 1.95 -5.55
C LEU A 228 18.64 2.19 -5.43
N ILE A 229 19.31 1.40 -4.60
CA ILE A 229 20.79 1.51 -4.43
C ILE A 229 21.51 1.18 -5.73
N GLN A 230 21.07 0.16 -6.48
CA GLN A 230 21.67 -0.22 -7.78
C GLN A 230 21.53 0.88 -8.83
N THR A 231 20.52 1.74 -8.73
CA THR A 231 20.31 2.90 -9.59
C THR A 231 20.92 4.19 -9.04
N GLY A 232 21.67 4.10 -7.93
CA GLY A 232 22.45 5.19 -7.36
C GLY A 232 21.77 6.01 -6.26
N HIS A 233 20.54 5.63 -5.85
CA HIS A 233 19.82 6.34 -4.79
C HIS A 233 20.41 6.11 -3.41
N THR A 234 20.25 7.08 -2.52
CA THR A 234 20.53 6.94 -1.09
C THR A 234 19.22 6.58 -0.37
N VAL A 235 19.18 5.38 0.22
CA VAL A 235 18.00 4.86 0.92
C VAL A 235 18.37 4.54 2.37
N THR A 236 17.58 5.04 3.31
CA THR A 236 17.65 4.57 4.69
C THR A 236 16.65 3.44 4.89
N THR A 237 17.12 2.24 5.23
CA THR A 237 16.29 1.07 5.47
C THR A 237 16.34 0.68 6.93
N LYS A 238 15.18 0.43 7.56
CA LYS A 238 15.11 -0.02 8.94
C LYS A 238 14.04 -1.09 9.13
N LEU A 239 14.43 -2.23 9.70
CA LEU A 239 13.50 -3.20 10.24
C LEU A 239 13.37 -3.01 11.76
N TYR A 240 12.13 -3.03 12.23
CA TYR A 240 11.80 -2.96 13.65
C TYR A 240 11.60 -4.38 14.18
N SER A 241 12.44 -4.76 15.16
CA SER A 241 12.45 -6.13 15.67
C SER A 241 11.22 -6.44 16.52
N GLY A 242 10.57 -7.57 16.22
CA GLY A 242 9.39 -8.08 16.90
C GLY A 242 8.06 -7.49 16.39
N TYR A 243 8.11 -6.55 15.46
CA TYR A 243 6.90 -5.96 14.87
C TYR A 243 6.48 -6.71 13.61
N ARG A 244 5.16 -6.86 13.44
CA ARG A 244 4.53 -7.40 12.23
C ARG A 244 4.27 -6.28 11.22
N HIS A 245 3.14 -6.30 10.56
CA HIS A 245 2.81 -5.36 9.49
C HIS A 245 2.40 -3.97 10.01
N GLU A 246 1.75 -3.93 11.19
CA GLU A 246 1.42 -2.71 11.96
C GLU A 246 2.15 -2.63 13.29
#